data_e0d547c6d3c30c13d449eeb6e09124a2
#
_entry.id   e0d547c6d3c30c13d449eeb6e09124a2
#
_cell.length_a   1.000
_cell.length_b   1.000
_cell.length_c   1.000
_cell.angle_alpha   90.00
_cell.angle_beta   90.00
_cell.angle_gamma   90.00
#
_symmetry.space_group_name_H-M   'P 1'
#
loop_
_entity.id
_entity.type
_entity.pdbx_description
1 polymer ?
#
loop_
_entity_poly.entity_id
_entity_poly.type
_entity_poly.pdbx_seq_one_letter_code
_entity_poly.pdbx_strand_id
1 'polypeptide(L)'
;MQRTRKDFLGTLPLAAAMMISVAALTADACTAIVAGKKASATGHVLIGHNEDGTGMFMRHAMLPPGDGKAAVFWSEAKKYAGGDQVGASVYSERGVFVVSNNGGVLQEWDGKTFSLPDEGSYSALSGKGIGYDLRFRAVERARTARECVEIMIALVKEHGYNQHSRNFLVADSEEAWILEVLKGRRYVARRVPDDEVVVYPNCLVFNKLRPGDLASENIKAKGPDFDIIGFYQGPRTWKSPYNLYRWREMYRIAAGVDLEPGAEYPFSVRPAHRVSPDDIKRGLRTHYEGRPYEVKKRHPKKNPKIIEPICRHTTLQSLVCEMSPNPRETVMHLTVGRPCEVEYGVYRPFGGVLPDDTVFGEEAVSRLVNHELPPSGKWRK
;
A
#
# COMPACT_ATOMS: atom_id res chain seq x y z
N MET A 1 -10.21 81.62 -8.38
CA MET A 1 -11.19 80.59 -8.67
C MET A 1 -10.50 79.23 -8.60
N GLN A 2 -10.56 78.61 -7.43
CA GLN A 2 -9.94 77.29 -7.15
C GLN A 2 -11.01 76.22 -7.34
N ARG A 3 -10.73 75.19 -8.19
CA ARG A 3 -11.53 73.96 -8.29
C ARG A 3 -10.83 72.87 -7.52
N THR A 4 -11.45 72.45 -6.44
CA THR A 4 -11.07 71.29 -5.64
C THR A 4 -11.46 70.00 -6.38
N ARG A 5 -10.49 69.11 -6.57
CA ARG A 5 -10.72 67.71 -7.00
C ARG A 5 -11.12 66.92 -5.74
N LYS A 6 -12.28 66.26 -5.81
CA LYS A 6 -12.70 65.24 -4.87
C LYS A 6 -12.16 63.90 -5.38
N ASP A 7 -11.29 63.32 -4.57
CA ASP A 7 -10.79 61.99 -4.75
C ASP A 7 -11.88 60.94 -4.41
N PHE A 8 -12.23 60.13 -5.39
CA PHE A 8 -13.11 58.99 -5.24
C PHE A 8 -12.22 57.78 -4.98
N LEU A 9 -11.96 57.46 -3.68
CA LEU A 9 -11.39 56.17 -3.28
C LEU A 9 -12.49 55.13 -3.30
N GLY A 10 -12.59 54.44 -4.41
CA GLY A 10 -13.37 53.19 -4.50
C GLY A 10 -12.68 52.08 -3.75
N THR A 11 -13.25 51.59 -2.67
CA THR A 11 -12.87 50.37 -1.96
C THR A 11 -13.21 49.21 -2.84
N LEU A 12 -12.20 48.58 -3.43
CA LEU A 12 -12.27 47.20 -3.98
C LEU A 12 -12.39 46.22 -2.83
N PRO A 13 -13.37 45.31 -2.83
CA PRO A 13 -13.38 44.23 -1.89
C PRO A 13 -12.24 43.28 -2.25
N LEU A 14 -11.32 43.06 -1.32
CA LEU A 14 -10.33 42.02 -1.36
C LEU A 14 -11.09 40.67 -1.31
N ALA A 15 -11.42 40.14 -2.47
CA ALA A 15 -11.73 38.72 -2.59
C ALA A 15 -10.43 37.98 -2.31
N ALA A 16 -10.22 37.58 -1.07
CA ALA A 16 -9.20 36.61 -0.69
C ALA A 16 -9.53 35.32 -1.43
N ALA A 17 -8.96 35.16 -2.62
CA ALA A 17 -8.84 33.87 -3.27
C ALA A 17 -7.96 33.02 -2.39
N MET A 18 -8.59 32.26 -1.50
CA MET A 18 -7.98 31.17 -0.77
C MET A 18 -7.56 30.14 -1.82
N MET A 19 -6.38 30.36 -2.43
CA MET A 19 -5.69 29.30 -3.16
C MET A 19 -5.36 28.24 -2.12
N ILE A 20 -6.29 27.30 -1.96
CA ILE A 20 -5.93 25.99 -1.42
C ILE A 20 -4.92 25.46 -2.43
N SER A 21 -3.64 25.64 -2.10
CA SER A 21 -2.58 24.87 -2.71
C SER A 21 -2.88 23.42 -2.38
N VAL A 22 -3.59 22.76 -3.29
CA VAL A 22 -3.54 21.31 -3.39
C VAL A 22 -2.07 21.04 -3.71
N ALA A 23 -1.24 20.96 -2.68
CA ALA A 23 0.00 20.23 -2.77
C ALA A 23 -0.44 18.91 -3.37
N ALA A 24 -0.14 18.71 -4.65
CA ALA A 24 -0.23 17.41 -5.25
C ALA A 24 0.69 16.56 -4.37
N LEU A 25 0.09 15.89 -3.39
CA LEU A 25 0.72 14.77 -2.72
C LEU A 25 1.09 13.87 -3.88
N THR A 26 2.36 13.86 -4.23
CA THR A 26 2.96 12.83 -5.07
C THR A 26 2.81 11.56 -4.25
N ALA A 27 1.60 11.00 -4.27
CA ALA A 27 1.30 9.76 -3.61
C ALA A 27 2.14 8.72 -4.33
N ASP A 28 3.05 8.11 -3.62
CA ASP A 28 3.75 6.92 -4.06
C ASP A 28 2.68 5.92 -4.49
N ALA A 29 2.69 5.55 -5.76
CA ALA A 29 1.54 4.93 -6.41
C ALA A 29 1.73 3.43 -6.59
N CYS A 30 2.00 2.74 -5.52
CA CYS A 30 2.19 1.30 -5.50
C CYS A 30 0.98 0.53 -6.06
N THR A 31 1.23 -0.61 -6.67
CA THR A 31 0.19 -1.56 -7.11
C THR A 31 0.50 -2.92 -6.54
N ALA A 32 -0.47 -3.57 -5.92
CA ALA A 32 -0.31 -4.91 -5.38
C ALA A 32 -1.36 -5.87 -5.95
N ILE A 33 -0.98 -7.14 -6.01
CA ILE A 33 -1.83 -8.26 -6.37
C ILE A 33 -1.50 -9.46 -5.48
N VAL A 34 -2.52 -10.23 -5.14
CA VAL A 34 -2.35 -11.55 -4.52
C VAL A 34 -3.30 -12.56 -5.14
N ALA A 35 -2.78 -13.73 -5.45
CA ALA A 35 -3.58 -14.90 -5.83
C ALA A 35 -3.59 -15.89 -4.67
N GLY A 36 -4.80 -16.32 -4.27
CA GLY A 36 -4.99 -17.38 -3.30
C GLY A 36 -4.40 -18.71 -3.82
N LYS A 37 -4.09 -19.63 -2.93
CA LYS A 37 -3.34 -20.86 -3.26
C LYS A 37 -3.96 -21.72 -4.36
N LYS A 38 -5.29 -21.72 -4.52
CA LYS A 38 -5.99 -22.44 -5.59
C LYS A 38 -6.10 -21.63 -6.88
N ALA A 39 -6.07 -20.30 -6.79
CA ALA A 39 -6.00 -19.38 -7.92
C ALA A 39 -4.60 -19.32 -8.53
N SER A 40 -3.58 -19.62 -7.75
CA SER A 40 -2.17 -19.62 -8.16
C SER A 40 -1.79 -20.90 -8.93
N ALA A 41 -0.90 -20.76 -9.90
CA ALA A 41 -0.31 -21.87 -10.64
C ALA A 41 0.73 -22.66 -9.81
N THR A 42 1.29 -22.05 -8.76
CA THR A 42 2.28 -22.68 -7.89
C THR A 42 1.64 -23.59 -6.82
N GLY A 43 0.32 -23.47 -6.61
CA GLY A 43 -0.39 -24.19 -5.54
C GLY A 43 -0.24 -23.56 -4.15
N HIS A 44 0.51 -22.47 -4.03
CA HIS A 44 0.68 -21.65 -2.85
C HIS A 44 0.32 -20.20 -3.15
N VAL A 45 0.21 -19.37 -2.09
CA VAL A 45 -0.08 -17.93 -2.27
C VAL A 45 1.02 -17.28 -3.13
N LEU A 46 0.60 -16.49 -4.10
CA LEU A 46 1.45 -15.76 -5.01
C LEU A 46 1.18 -14.26 -4.89
N ILE A 47 2.23 -13.47 -4.71
CA ILE A 47 2.14 -12.03 -4.43
C ILE A 47 2.88 -11.25 -5.50
N GLY A 48 2.35 -10.10 -5.90
CA GLY A 48 3.04 -9.12 -6.73
C GLY A 48 2.92 -7.71 -6.16
N HIS A 49 3.97 -6.91 -6.31
CA HIS A 49 3.99 -5.54 -5.81
C HIS A 49 4.97 -4.65 -6.58
N ASN A 50 4.54 -3.46 -6.97
CA ASN A 50 5.42 -2.37 -7.34
C ASN A 50 5.49 -1.36 -6.20
N GLU A 51 6.69 -1.03 -5.75
CA GLU A 51 6.96 0.09 -4.84
C GLU A 51 7.35 1.30 -5.67
N ASP A 52 6.60 2.38 -5.53
CA ASP A 52 6.86 3.64 -6.22
C ASP A 52 7.24 4.72 -5.22
N GLY A 53 8.25 5.54 -5.57
CA GLY A 53 8.69 6.64 -4.72
C GLY A 53 9.51 7.67 -5.49
N THR A 54 9.33 8.94 -5.18
CA THR A 54 10.07 10.03 -5.82
C THR A 54 11.26 10.46 -4.96
N GLY A 55 12.46 10.48 -5.56
CA GLY A 55 13.68 10.88 -4.84
C GLY A 55 14.12 9.87 -3.78
N MET A 56 13.82 8.59 -4.01
CA MET A 56 14.16 7.47 -3.14
C MET A 56 14.94 6.40 -3.90
N PHE A 57 15.56 5.50 -3.16
CA PHE A 57 16.19 4.28 -3.68
C PHE A 57 15.87 3.10 -2.76
N MET A 58 15.98 1.88 -3.31
CA MET A 58 15.73 0.65 -2.54
C MET A 58 17.02 0.09 -1.96
N ARG A 59 16.91 -0.52 -0.80
CA ARG A 59 17.92 -1.34 -0.15
C ARG A 59 17.29 -2.53 0.53
N HIS A 60 18.11 -3.53 0.81
CA HIS A 60 17.70 -4.73 1.50
C HIS A 60 18.48 -4.90 2.81
N ALA A 61 17.81 -5.47 3.81
CA ALA A 61 18.42 -5.74 5.10
C ALA A 61 17.98 -7.10 5.64
N MET A 62 18.90 -7.79 6.30
CA MET A 62 18.63 -9.02 7.02
C MET A 62 18.84 -8.77 8.52
N LEU A 63 17.78 -8.89 9.29
CA LEU A 63 17.80 -8.73 10.73
C LEU A 63 17.90 -10.09 11.42
N PRO A 64 18.78 -10.22 12.41
CA PRO A 64 18.93 -11.47 13.14
C PRO A 64 17.69 -11.77 14.01
N PRO A 65 17.44 -13.03 14.34
CA PRO A 65 16.44 -13.38 15.33
C PRO A 65 16.88 -12.94 16.74
N GLY A 66 15.94 -12.78 17.65
CA GLY A 66 16.24 -12.49 19.05
C GLY A 66 14.98 -12.32 19.90
N ASP A 67 15.06 -12.60 21.19
CA ASP A 67 13.97 -12.42 22.16
C ASP A 67 12.62 -13.01 21.73
N GLY A 68 12.62 -14.23 21.19
CA GLY A 68 11.43 -14.90 20.65
C GLY A 68 10.96 -14.40 19.29
N LYS A 69 11.67 -13.44 18.69
CA LYS A 69 11.41 -12.88 17.36
C LYS A 69 12.11 -13.68 16.28
N ALA A 70 11.51 -13.74 15.10
CA ALA A 70 12.08 -14.35 13.92
C ALA A 70 13.13 -13.45 13.27
N ALA A 71 14.08 -14.04 12.56
CA ALA A 71 14.87 -13.32 11.58
C ALA A 71 13.97 -12.75 10.47
N VAL A 72 14.33 -11.57 9.97
CA VAL A 72 13.50 -10.84 9.00
C VAL A 72 14.34 -10.33 7.84
N PHE A 73 13.91 -10.63 6.61
CA PHE A 73 14.36 -9.95 5.41
C PHE A 73 13.47 -8.73 5.18
N TRP A 74 14.09 -7.56 5.07
CA TRP A 74 13.40 -6.30 4.91
C TRP A 74 13.87 -5.59 3.64
N SER A 75 12.91 -5.18 2.81
CA SER A 75 13.11 -4.27 1.69
C SER A 75 12.72 -2.86 2.12
N GLU A 76 13.63 -1.91 2.02
CA GLU A 76 13.43 -0.53 2.46
C GLU A 76 13.60 0.49 1.32
N ALA A 77 12.74 1.51 1.29
CA ALA A 77 12.93 2.69 0.47
C ALA A 77 13.55 3.81 1.32
N LYS A 78 14.60 4.46 0.82
CA LYS A 78 15.32 5.55 1.50
C LYS A 78 15.40 6.79 0.62
N LYS A 79 15.15 7.97 1.18
CA LYS A 79 15.30 9.26 0.46
C LYS A 79 16.77 9.62 0.23
N TYR A 80 17.11 10.10 -0.96
CA TYR A 80 18.46 10.60 -1.27
C TYR A 80 18.84 11.82 -0.41
N ALA A 81 17.89 12.69 -0.14
CA ALA A 81 18.11 13.91 0.66
C ALA A 81 18.21 13.65 2.18
N GLY A 82 18.23 12.38 2.60
CA GLY A 82 18.13 12.02 4.01
C GLY A 82 16.70 12.05 4.54
N GLY A 83 16.49 11.60 5.76
CA GLY A 83 15.18 11.52 6.42
C GLY A 83 14.74 10.08 6.67
N ASP A 84 13.46 9.92 7.01
CA ASP A 84 12.90 8.65 7.42
C ASP A 84 13.01 7.58 6.34
N GLN A 85 13.35 6.38 6.75
CA GLN A 85 13.30 5.20 5.92
C GLN A 85 11.88 4.68 5.88
N VAL A 86 11.46 4.19 4.71
CA VAL A 86 10.15 3.56 4.52
C VAL A 86 10.37 2.13 4.09
N GLY A 87 9.93 1.17 4.90
CA GLY A 87 9.99 -0.22 4.50
C GLY A 87 8.95 -0.53 3.43
N ALA A 88 9.31 -1.21 2.34
CA ALA A 88 8.40 -1.64 1.29
C ALA A 88 7.74 -2.99 1.61
N SER A 89 8.56 -3.99 1.98
CA SER A 89 8.11 -5.33 2.33
C SER A 89 8.92 -5.92 3.47
N VAL A 90 8.33 -6.88 4.18
CA VAL A 90 8.94 -7.59 5.30
C VAL A 90 8.59 -9.08 5.18
N TYR A 91 9.59 -9.95 5.27
CA TYR A 91 9.42 -11.40 5.21
C TYR A 91 10.22 -12.06 6.33
N SER A 92 9.58 -12.95 7.11
CA SER A 92 10.24 -13.65 8.22
C SER A 92 10.70 -15.06 7.87
N GLU A 93 11.68 -15.56 8.60
CA GLU A 93 12.12 -16.97 8.54
C GLU A 93 11.02 -17.98 8.91
N ARG A 94 9.90 -17.51 9.47
CA ARG A 94 8.72 -18.31 9.76
C ARG A 94 7.71 -18.35 8.60
N GLY A 95 8.04 -17.73 7.47
CA GLY A 95 7.22 -17.75 6.25
C GLY A 95 6.11 -16.73 6.20
N VAL A 96 6.09 -15.73 7.07
CA VAL A 96 5.09 -14.65 7.02
C VAL A 96 5.63 -13.46 6.25
N PHE A 97 4.83 -12.98 5.30
CA PHE A 97 5.14 -11.86 4.41
C PHE A 97 4.14 -10.72 4.58
N VAL A 98 4.63 -9.49 4.62
CA VAL A 98 3.79 -8.29 4.61
C VAL A 98 4.33 -7.28 3.63
N VAL A 99 3.46 -6.77 2.77
CA VAL A 99 3.70 -5.61 1.93
C VAL A 99 2.54 -4.64 2.06
N SER A 100 2.77 -3.36 1.81
CA SER A 100 1.71 -2.38 2.01
C SER A 100 1.70 -1.28 0.96
N ASN A 101 0.50 -0.84 0.59
CA ASN A 101 0.27 0.34 -0.22
C ASN A 101 -0.32 1.47 0.61
N ASN A 102 -0.02 2.71 0.22
CA ASN A 102 -0.77 3.86 0.71
C ASN A 102 -2.24 3.69 0.30
N GLY A 103 -3.15 3.68 1.28
CA GLY A 103 -4.58 3.55 1.06
C GLY A 103 -5.28 4.84 0.59
N GLY A 104 -4.50 5.92 0.38
CA GLY A 104 -5.03 7.23 0.01
C GLY A 104 -5.40 8.12 1.19
N VAL A 105 -5.82 9.32 0.90
CA VAL A 105 -6.24 10.31 1.90
C VAL A 105 -7.64 9.98 2.39
N LEU A 106 -7.80 9.93 3.72
CA LEU A 106 -9.11 9.77 4.34
C LEU A 106 -9.82 11.11 4.47
N GLN A 107 -11.08 11.11 4.09
CA GLN A 107 -11.98 12.23 4.24
C GLN A 107 -13.38 11.68 4.51
N GLU A 108 -14.04 12.11 5.57
CA GLU A 108 -15.45 11.82 5.75
C GLU A 108 -16.29 12.67 4.81
N TRP A 109 -17.29 12.07 4.19
CA TRP A 109 -18.20 12.71 3.27
C TRP A 109 -19.55 12.93 3.94
N ASP A 110 -19.92 14.19 4.17
CA ASP A 110 -21.21 14.61 4.73
C ASP A 110 -22.26 14.94 3.66
N GLY A 111 -21.97 14.67 2.39
CA GLY A 111 -22.78 15.03 1.25
C GLY A 111 -22.44 16.41 0.66
N LYS A 112 -21.68 17.25 1.32
CA LYS A 112 -21.34 18.63 0.92
C LYS A 112 -19.85 18.93 0.97
N THR A 113 -19.17 18.49 2.00
CA THR A 113 -17.76 18.77 2.28
C THR A 113 -16.99 17.49 2.55
N PHE A 114 -15.70 17.51 2.26
CA PHE A 114 -14.78 16.49 2.72
C PHE A 114 -14.08 17.02 3.97
N SER A 115 -14.23 16.33 5.08
CA SER A 115 -13.50 16.56 6.30
C SER A 115 -12.66 15.33 6.69
N LEU A 116 -11.59 15.55 7.40
CA LEU A 116 -10.92 14.43 8.08
C LEU A 116 -11.84 13.96 9.21
N PRO A 117 -11.95 12.62 9.42
CA PRO A 117 -12.75 12.11 10.53
C PRO A 117 -12.28 12.72 11.84
N ASP A 118 -13.15 13.48 12.50
CA ASP A 118 -12.87 14.01 13.83
C ASP A 118 -13.40 13.03 14.87
N GLU A 119 -12.49 12.24 15.42
CA GLU A 119 -12.74 11.58 16.70
C GLU A 119 -11.85 12.26 17.74
N GLY A 120 -12.39 12.67 18.88
CA GLY A 120 -11.64 13.36 19.92
C GLY A 120 -10.34 12.65 20.35
N SER A 121 -10.24 11.33 20.16
CA SER A 121 -9.02 10.56 20.32
C SER A 121 -8.01 10.74 19.19
N TYR A 122 -8.42 11.33 18.08
CA TYR A 122 -7.68 11.43 16.83
C TYR A 122 -6.70 12.58 16.82
N SER A 123 -7.07 13.74 17.34
CA SER A 123 -6.15 14.87 17.54
C SER A 123 -5.08 14.50 18.57
N ALA A 124 -5.43 13.70 19.58
CA ALA A 124 -4.48 13.18 20.56
C ALA A 124 -3.47 12.18 19.98
N LEU A 125 -3.82 11.50 18.85
CA LEU A 125 -2.95 10.56 18.13
C LEU A 125 -2.20 11.22 16.98
N SER A 126 -2.47 12.48 16.64
CA SER A 126 -1.76 13.20 15.58
C SER A 126 -0.27 13.31 15.93
N GLY A 127 0.57 12.71 15.10
CA GLY A 127 2.01 12.60 15.35
C GLY A 127 2.41 11.58 16.44
N LYS A 128 1.43 10.89 17.04
CA LYS A 128 1.61 9.78 17.98
C LYS A 128 0.93 8.55 17.39
N GLY A 129 1.43 7.37 17.69
CA GLY A 129 0.85 6.13 17.19
C GLY A 129 1.77 5.39 16.24
N ILE A 130 1.34 4.18 15.87
CA ILE A 130 2.13 3.31 15.01
C ILE A 130 1.97 3.72 13.55
N GLY A 131 3.08 3.73 12.82
CA GLY A 131 3.12 4.03 11.39
C GLY A 131 3.66 2.86 10.58
N TYR A 132 4.70 3.11 9.79
CA TYR A 132 5.34 2.10 8.93
C TYR A 132 5.84 0.87 9.68
N ASP A 133 6.20 1.00 10.96
CA ASP A 133 6.73 -0.09 11.78
C ASP A 133 5.70 -1.18 12.12
N LEU A 134 4.42 -0.91 11.92
CA LEU A 134 3.33 -1.85 12.20
C LEU A 134 3.60 -3.23 11.59
N ARG A 135 3.99 -3.28 10.30
CA ARG A 135 4.27 -4.52 9.59
C ARG A 135 5.47 -5.27 10.16
N PHE A 136 6.55 -4.54 10.44
CA PHE A 136 7.75 -5.13 10.98
C PHE A 136 7.51 -5.78 12.34
N ARG A 137 6.88 -5.04 13.25
CA ARG A 137 6.55 -5.49 14.59
C ARG A 137 5.64 -6.71 14.65
N ALA A 138 4.77 -6.84 13.66
CA ALA A 138 3.91 -8.02 13.58
C ALA A 138 4.65 -9.22 12.98
N VAL A 139 5.38 -9.03 11.87
CA VAL A 139 6.05 -10.11 11.13
C VAL A 139 7.14 -10.78 11.96
N GLU A 140 7.91 -10.01 12.74
CA GLU A 140 8.98 -10.58 13.60
C GLU A 140 8.44 -11.56 14.67
N ARG A 141 7.14 -11.50 14.99
CA ARG A 141 6.50 -12.29 16.06
C ARG A 141 5.60 -13.39 15.53
N ALA A 142 4.91 -13.14 14.41
CA ALA A 142 3.90 -14.02 13.85
C ALA A 142 4.48 -15.33 13.30
N ARG A 143 3.66 -16.39 13.36
CA ARG A 143 3.93 -17.71 12.78
C ARG A 143 3.04 -18.00 11.58
N THR A 144 1.92 -17.28 11.45
CA THR A 144 0.96 -17.43 10.35
C THR A 144 0.49 -16.05 9.89
N ALA A 145 -0.07 -15.98 8.68
CA ALA A 145 -0.67 -14.74 8.17
C ALA A 145 -1.80 -14.26 9.09
N ARG A 146 -2.65 -15.16 9.57
CA ARG A 146 -3.73 -14.84 10.50
C ARG A 146 -3.21 -14.24 11.81
N GLU A 147 -2.23 -14.87 12.44
CA GLU A 147 -1.62 -14.35 13.67
C GLU A 147 -0.99 -12.98 13.44
N CYS A 148 -0.35 -12.76 12.28
CA CYS A 148 0.21 -11.46 11.92
C CYS A 148 -0.86 -10.37 11.86
N VAL A 149 -1.99 -10.63 11.21
CA VAL A 149 -3.13 -9.71 11.16
C VAL A 149 -3.66 -9.41 12.57
N GLU A 150 -3.79 -10.41 13.41
CA GLU A 150 -4.26 -10.24 14.81
C GLU A 150 -3.30 -9.40 15.65
N ILE A 151 -1.99 -9.61 15.52
CA ILE A 151 -0.96 -8.77 16.15
C ILE A 151 -1.04 -7.32 15.62
N MET A 152 -1.18 -7.13 14.30
CA MET A 152 -1.33 -5.79 13.72
C MET A 152 -2.57 -5.08 14.27
N ILE A 153 -3.69 -5.78 14.35
CA ILE A 153 -4.93 -5.25 14.94
C ILE A 153 -4.74 -4.88 16.41
N ALA A 154 -4.08 -5.72 17.19
CA ALA A 154 -3.78 -5.44 18.60
C ALA A 154 -2.93 -4.16 18.75
N LEU A 155 -1.88 -4.01 17.94
CA LEU A 155 -1.04 -2.82 17.93
C LEU A 155 -1.81 -1.56 17.52
N VAL A 156 -2.72 -1.66 16.54
CA VAL A 156 -3.58 -0.53 16.13
C VAL A 156 -4.56 -0.17 17.25
N LYS A 157 -5.14 -1.15 17.94
CA LYS A 157 -6.02 -0.90 19.09
C LYS A 157 -5.28 -0.21 20.24
N GLU A 158 -4.07 -0.63 20.52
CA GLU A 158 -3.26 -0.08 21.62
C GLU A 158 -2.77 1.33 21.31
N HIS A 159 -2.07 1.49 20.17
CA HIS A 159 -1.32 2.70 19.86
C HIS A 159 -2.05 3.67 18.92
N GLY A 160 -3.01 3.22 18.15
CA GLY A 160 -3.61 3.94 17.04
C GLY A 160 -2.66 4.06 15.83
N TYR A 161 -3.23 4.27 14.66
CA TYR A 161 -2.49 4.46 13.41
C TYR A 161 -2.35 5.96 13.10
N ASN A 162 -1.14 6.43 12.85
CA ASN A 162 -0.84 7.86 12.75
C ASN A 162 -0.88 8.45 11.33
N GLN A 163 -1.07 7.61 10.30
CA GLN A 163 -1.20 8.04 8.90
C GLN A 163 -2.67 8.02 8.47
N HIS A 164 -2.98 8.52 7.26
CA HIS A 164 -4.35 8.55 6.76
C HIS A 164 -4.94 7.15 6.62
N SER A 165 -4.44 6.37 5.69
CA SER A 165 -4.82 4.97 5.52
C SER A 165 -3.73 4.16 4.85
N ARG A 166 -3.78 2.85 5.06
CA ARG A 166 -2.86 1.92 4.43
C ARG A 166 -3.51 0.55 4.27
N ASN A 167 -3.25 -0.04 3.12
CA ASN A 167 -3.62 -1.42 2.83
C ASN A 167 -2.40 -2.30 3.07
N PHE A 168 -2.53 -3.28 3.93
CA PHE A 168 -1.53 -4.30 4.17
C PHE A 168 -2.00 -5.60 3.55
N LEU A 169 -1.19 -6.18 2.67
CA LEU A 169 -1.30 -7.57 2.28
C LEU A 169 -0.43 -8.37 3.24
N VAL A 170 -1.04 -9.31 3.92
CA VAL A 170 -0.40 -10.22 4.86
C VAL A 170 -0.59 -11.63 4.36
N ALA A 171 0.48 -12.40 4.20
CA ALA A 171 0.38 -13.75 3.64
C ALA A 171 1.39 -14.72 4.26
N ASP A 172 1.05 -15.99 4.17
CA ASP A 172 1.94 -17.13 4.26
C ASP A 172 1.70 -18.05 3.05
N SER A 173 2.22 -19.28 3.04
CA SER A 173 2.02 -20.21 1.93
C SER A 173 0.58 -20.69 1.79
N GLU A 174 -0.24 -20.62 2.84
CA GLU A 174 -1.57 -21.21 2.93
C GLU A 174 -2.69 -20.22 2.73
N GLU A 175 -2.49 -18.98 3.19
CA GLU A 175 -3.52 -17.97 3.12
C GLU A 175 -2.97 -16.54 2.99
N ALA A 176 -3.83 -15.66 2.51
CA ALA A 176 -3.56 -14.23 2.47
C ALA A 176 -4.73 -13.43 3.04
N TRP A 177 -4.41 -12.26 3.55
CA TRP A 177 -5.35 -11.30 4.12
C TRP A 177 -5.07 -9.91 3.58
N ILE A 178 -6.11 -9.14 3.38
CA ILE A 178 -6.00 -7.69 3.21
C ILE A 178 -6.47 -7.04 4.51
N LEU A 179 -5.61 -6.24 5.11
CA LEU A 179 -5.91 -5.42 6.28
C LEU A 179 -5.86 -3.96 5.88
N GLU A 180 -6.99 -3.28 5.89
CA GLU A 180 -7.08 -1.84 5.77
C GLU A 180 -7.04 -1.20 7.15
N VAL A 181 -6.05 -0.35 7.38
CA VAL A 181 -5.92 0.44 8.59
C VAL A 181 -6.15 1.89 8.25
N LEU A 182 -7.09 2.49 8.94
CA LEU A 182 -7.45 3.88 8.82
C LEU A 182 -6.95 4.62 10.05
N LYS A 183 -6.63 5.88 9.89
CA LYS A 183 -6.10 6.74 10.97
C LYS A 183 -6.92 6.59 12.25
N GLY A 184 -6.26 6.61 13.40
CA GLY A 184 -6.85 6.29 14.69
C GLY A 184 -6.87 4.79 14.95
N ARG A 185 -8.00 4.25 15.41
CA ARG A 185 -8.18 2.84 15.78
C ARG A 185 -9.16 2.11 14.86
N ARG A 186 -9.27 2.54 13.60
CA ARG A 186 -10.17 1.94 12.62
C ARG A 186 -9.42 0.94 11.78
N TYR A 187 -10.03 -0.21 11.53
CA TYR A 187 -9.49 -1.24 10.66
C TYR A 187 -10.59 -2.15 10.13
N VAL A 188 -10.33 -2.74 8.98
CA VAL A 188 -11.06 -3.87 8.42
C VAL A 188 -10.05 -4.86 7.85
N ALA A 189 -10.22 -6.14 8.16
CA ALA A 189 -9.41 -7.21 7.57
C ALA A 189 -10.31 -8.30 7.00
N ARG A 190 -9.94 -8.80 5.82
CA ARG A 190 -10.63 -9.89 5.13
C ARG A 190 -9.65 -10.89 4.57
N ARG A 191 -9.94 -12.16 4.77
CA ARG A 191 -9.21 -13.25 4.14
C ARG A 191 -9.47 -13.25 2.63
N VAL A 192 -8.42 -13.43 1.85
CA VAL A 192 -8.51 -13.65 0.40
C VAL A 192 -9.04 -15.07 0.16
N PRO A 193 -10.10 -15.27 -0.64
CA PRO A 193 -10.54 -16.60 -1.01
C PRO A 193 -9.43 -17.39 -1.71
N ASP A 194 -9.33 -18.68 -1.42
CA ASP A 194 -8.26 -19.53 -1.98
C ASP A 194 -8.24 -19.56 -3.51
N ASP A 195 -9.42 -19.48 -4.14
CA ASP A 195 -9.63 -19.59 -5.58
C ASP A 195 -9.82 -18.25 -6.29
N GLU A 196 -9.51 -17.14 -5.61
CA GLU A 196 -9.67 -15.78 -6.13
C GLU A 196 -8.37 -14.97 -6.07
N VAL A 197 -8.41 -13.85 -6.77
CA VAL A 197 -7.33 -12.85 -6.86
C VAL A 197 -7.83 -11.53 -6.33
N VAL A 198 -7.00 -10.83 -5.57
CA VAL A 198 -7.22 -9.45 -5.12
C VAL A 198 -6.17 -8.55 -5.73
N VAL A 199 -6.61 -7.44 -6.31
CA VAL A 199 -5.74 -6.35 -6.76
C VAL A 199 -6.12 -5.10 -6.00
N TYR A 200 -5.15 -4.32 -5.55
CA TYR A 200 -5.41 -3.02 -4.95
C TYR A 200 -4.35 -1.98 -5.34
N PRO A 201 -4.80 -0.82 -5.82
CA PRO A 201 -3.96 0.34 -6.05
C PRO A 201 -3.86 1.19 -4.76
N ASN A 202 -3.78 2.52 -4.87
CA ASN A 202 -3.71 3.43 -3.72
C ASN A 202 -5.10 3.95 -3.31
N CYS A 203 -6.01 3.06 -2.99
CA CYS A 203 -7.33 3.37 -2.41
C CYS A 203 -7.78 2.21 -1.54
N LEU A 204 -8.81 2.45 -0.72
CA LEU A 204 -9.49 1.37 -0.01
C LEU A 204 -10.19 0.44 -0.99
N VAL A 205 -10.34 -0.84 -0.63
CA VAL A 205 -10.97 -1.88 -1.46
C VAL A 205 -12.16 -2.56 -0.78
N PHE A 206 -12.43 -2.24 0.48
CA PHE A 206 -13.61 -2.78 1.19
C PHE A 206 -14.80 -1.83 1.06
N ASN A 207 -15.80 -2.22 0.27
CA ASN A 207 -17.04 -1.45 0.14
C ASN A 207 -17.92 -1.63 1.37
N LYS A 208 -18.19 -2.88 1.76
CA LYS A 208 -19.07 -3.25 2.87
C LYS A 208 -18.44 -4.37 3.68
N LEU A 209 -18.86 -4.48 4.93
CA LEU A 209 -18.51 -5.63 5.76
C LEU A 209 -19.18 -6.90 5.24
N ARG A 210 -18.48 -8.03 5.37
CA ARG A 210 -18.97 -9.38 5.07
C ARG A 210 -18.83 -10.27 6.30
N PRO A 211 -19.62 -11.35 6.41
CA PRO A 211 -19.41 -12.35 7.44
C PRO A 211 -17.96 -12.87 7.43
N GLY A 212 -17.34 -12.92 8.61
CA GLY A 212 -15.94 -13.33 8.77
C GLY A 212 -14.91 -12.19 8.71
N ASP A 213 -15.29 -10.97 8.35
CA ASP A 213 -14.41 -9.81 8.43
C ASP A 213 -14.07 -9.47 9.88
N LEU A 214 -12.82 -9.09 10.11
CA LEU A 214 -12.37 -8.48 11.35
C LEU A 214 -12.44 -6.97 11.19
N ALA A 215 -13.29 -6.31 11.96
CA ALA A 215 -13.44 -4.87 11.88
C ALA A 215 -13.49 -4.23 13.26
N SER A 216 -13.09 -2.97 13.33
CA SER A 216 -13.19 -2.17 14.55
C SER A 216 -14.64 -1.87 14.90
N GLU A 217 -14.92 -1.70 16.19
CA GLU A 217 -16.29 -1.52 16.69
C GLU A 217 -16.99 -0.28 16.11
N ASN A 218 -16.25 0.80 15.90
CA ASN A 218 -16.79 2.01 15.29
C ASN A 218 -17.19 1.84 13.81
N ILE A 219 -16.57 0.91 13.06
CA ILE A 219 -17.01 0.54 11.70
C ILE A 219 -18.21 -0.40 11.78
N LYS A 220 -18.18 -1.41 12.65
CA LYS A 220 -19.29 -2.36 12.84
C LYS A 220 -20.58 -1.65 13.28
N ALA A 221 -20.47 -0.65 14.15
CA ALA A 221 -21.60 0.12 14.65
C ALA A 221 -22.37 0.89 13.56
N LYS A 222 -21.76 1.10 12.38
CA LYS A 222 -22.43 1.74 11.23
C LYS A 222 -23.36 0.78 10.46
N GLY A 223 -23.29 -0.51 10.75
CA GLY A 223 -24.14 -1.54 10.16
C GLY A 223 -23.56 -2.23 8.92
N PRO A 224 -24.16 -3.35 8.48
CA PRO A 224 -23.63 -4.19 7.43
C PRO A 224 -23.67 -3.54 6.03
N ASP A 225 -24.59 -2.61 5.80
CA ASP A 225 -24.73 -1.92 4.52
C ASP A 225 -23.91 -0.63 4.41
N PHE A 226 -23.13 -0.32 5.42
CA PHE A 226 -22.31 0.88 5.44
C PHE A 226 -21.25 0.85 4.32
N ASP A 227 -21.29 1.87 3.44
CA ASP A 227 -20.30 2.06 2.38
C ASP A 227 -19.01 2.66 2.94
N ILE A 228 -18.05 1.80 3.22
CA ILE A 228 -16.76 2.15 3.85
C ILE A 228 -15.96 3.08 2.92
N ILE A 229 -15.82 2.71 1.64
CA ILE A 229 -15.05 3.49 0.66
C ILE A 229 -15.71 4.85 0.42
N GLY A 230 -17.01 4.84 0.14
CA GLY A 230 -17.76 6.06 -0.14
C GLY A 230 -17.71 7.05 1.02
N PHE A 231 -17.77 6.54 2.26
CA PHE A 231 -17.73 7.38 3.45
C PHE A 231 -16.34 7.93 3.76
N TYR A 232 -15.29 7.07 3.75
CA TYR A 232 -13.95 7.48 4.19
C TYR A 232 -13.09 8.07 3.08
N GLN A 233 -13.33 7.81 1.81
CA GLN A 233 -12.50 8.31 0.72
C GLN A 233 -13.21 9.22 -0.26
N GLY A 234 -14.53 9.03 -0.44
CA GLY A 234 -15.29 9.72 -1.45
C GLY A 234 -14.83 9.39 -2.90
N PRO A 235 -15.61 9.84 -3.90
CA PRO A 235 -15.43 9.42 -5.30
C PRO A 235 -14.13 9.92 -5.94
N ARG A 236 -13.51 10.97 -5.42
CA ARG A 236 -12.27 11.52 -6.01
C ARG A 236 -11.08 10.61 -5.91
N THR A 237 -11.05 9.69 -4.93
CA THR A 237 -9.93 8.76 -4.74
C THR A 237 -10.17 7.46 -5.48
N TRP A 238 -11.24 6.74 -5.17
CA TRP A 238 -11.45 5.40 -5.72
C TRP A 238 -11.97 5.39 -7.16
N LYS A 239 -12.75 6.43 -7.61
CA LYS A 239 -13.15 6.62 -9.01
C LYS A 239 -12.10 7.34 -9.85
N SER A 240 -10.96 7.69 -9.28
CA SER A 240 -9.89 8.33 -10.03
C SER A 240 -9.40 7.41 -11.15
N PRO A 241 -9.25 7.91 -12.39
CA PRO A 241 -8.61 7.17 -13.47
C PRO A 241 -7.25 6.60 -13.08
N TYR A 242 -6.52 7.33 -12.23
CA TYR A 242 -5.26 6.92 -11.63
C TYR A 242 -5.31 5.56 -10.91
N ASN A 243 -6.38 5.28 -10.15
CA ASN A 243 -6.57 4.01 -9.46
C ASN A 243 -7.29 2.98 -10.34
N LEU A 244 -8.37 3.38 -11.01
CA LEU A 244 -9.23 2.47 -11.77
C LEU A 244 -8.51 1.76 -12.92
N TYR A 245 -7.67 2.47 -13.68
CA TYR A 245 -6.93 1.84 -14.79
C TYR A 245 -5.90 0.84 -14.30
N ARG A 246 -5.17 1.13 -13.23
CA ARG A 246 -4.23 0.17 -12.62
C ARG A 246 -4.94 -1.08 -12.11
N TRP A 247 -6.07 -0.89 -11.42
CA TRP A 247 -6.91 -1.96 -10.90
C TRP A 247 -7.41 -2.87 -12.02
N ARG A 248 -8.06 -2.28 -13.02
CA ARG A 248 -8.60 -2.98 -14.18
C ARG A 248 -7.52 -3.75 -14.95
N GLU A 249 -6.45 -3.06 -15.33
CA GLU A 249 -5.42 -3.65 -16.19
C GLU A 249 -4.65 -4.76 -15.49
N MET A 250 -4.46 -4.66 -14.17
CA MET A 250 -3.84 -5.75 -13.43
C MET A 250 -4.72 -7.00 -13.40
N TYR A 251 -6.04 -6.86 -13.20
CA TYR A 251 -6.97 -8.00 -13.32
C TYR A 251 -6.97 -8.58 -14.73
N ARG A 252 -7.02 -7.73 -15.74
CA ARG A 252 -7.03 -8.17 -17.14
C ARG A 252 -5.78 -8.96 -17.53
N ILE A 253 -4.61 -8.44 -17.16
CA ILE A 253 -3.32 -9.04 -17.59
C ILE A 253 -2.98 -10.25 -16.74
N ALA A 254 -3.10 -10.16 -15.42
CA ALA A 254 -2.68 -11.21 -14.52
C ALA A 254 -3.75 -12.29 -14.28
N ALA A 255 -5.03 -11.92 -14.24
CA ALA A 255 -6.11 -12.84 -13.94
C ALA A 255 -6.98 -13.21 -15.16
N GLY A 256 -6.78 -12.55 -16.30
CA GLY A 256 -7.59 -12.78 -17.52
C GLY A 256 -9.02 -12.25 -17.39
N VAL A 257 -9.30 -11.31 -16.47
CA VAL A 257 -10.63 -10.77 -16.19
C VAL A 257 -10.67 -9.29 -16.56
N ASP A 258 -11.37 -8.93 -17.64
CA ASP A 258 -11.55 -7.55 -18.06
C ASP A 258 -12.83 -6.98 -17.43
N LEU A 259 -12.67 -6.07 -16.49
CA LEU A 259 -13.77 -5.41 -15.79
C LEU A 259 -14.27 -4.21 -16.60
N GLU A 260 -15.59 -3.98 -16.58
CA GLU A 260 -16.19 -2.85 -17.29
C GLU A 260 -15.70 -1.49 -16.76
N PRO A 261 -15.44 -0.52 -17.64
CA PRO A 261 -15.05 0.82 -17.23
C PRO A 261 -16.14 1.50 -16.39
N GLY A 262 -15.77 2.04 -15.24
CA GLY A 262 -16.69 2.77 -14.37
C GLY A 262 -17.58 1.91 -13.49
N ALA A 263 -17.48 0.58 -13.58
CA ALA A 263 -18.12 -0.31 -12.63
C ALA A 263 -17.45 -0.18 -11.24
N GLU A 264 -18.21 -0.49 -10.21
CA GLU A 264 -17.66 -0.71 -8.88
C GLU A 264 -16.88 -2.01 -8.88
N TYR A 265 -15.57 -1.94 -8.63
CA TYR A 265 -14.74 -3.14 -8.70
C TYR A 265 -14.95 -4.01 -7.46
N PRO A 266 -15.07 -5.33 -7.66
CA PRO A 266 -15.22 -6.25 -6.54
C PRO A 266 -13.93 -6.32 -5.71
N PHE A 267 -14.06 -6.73 -4.44
CA PHE A 267 -12.90 -7.00 -3.57
C PHE A 267 -11.94 -8.01 -4.21
N SER A 268 -12.48 -9.07 -4.79
CA SER A 268 -11.72 -10.15 -5.41
C SER A 268 -12.46 -10.71 -6.63
N VAL A 269 -11.74 -11.36 -7.54
CA VAL A 269 -12.28 -12.02 -8.71
C VAL A 269 -11.74 -13.45 -8.82
N ARG A 270 -12.56 -14.36 -9.34
CA ARG A 270 -12.09 -15.67 -9.79
C ARG A 270 -11.33 -15.49 -11.11
N PRO A 271 -10.06 -15.89 -11.21
CA PRO A 271 -9.29 -15.72 -12.44
C PRO A 271 -9.76 -16.69 -13.53
N ALA A 272 -9.58 -16.29 -14.79
CA ALA A 272 -9.91 -17.13 -15.95
C ALA A 272 -8.94 -18.33 -16.13
N HIS A 273 -7.77 -18.27 -15.50
CA HIS A 273 -6.75 -19.33 -15.47
C HIS A 273 -5.99 -19.24 -14.15
N ARG A 274 -5.25 -20.29 -13.81
CA ARG A 274 -4.35 -20.22 -12.66
C ARG A 274 -3.24 -19.20 -12.93
N VAL A 275 -3.10 -18.24 -12.04
CA VAL A 275 -2.15 -17.12 -12.16
C VAL A 275 -0.74 -17.61 -11.91
N SER A 276 0.16 -17.38 -12.86
CA SER A 276 1.58 -17.69 -12.75
C SER A 276 2.39 -16.48 -12.31
N PRO A 277 3.64 -16.68 -11.83
CA PRO A 277 4.57 -15.56 -11.57
C PRO A 277 4.77 -14.67 -12.79
N ASP A 278 4.79 -15.24 -14.01
CA ASP A 278 4.98 -14.47 -15.24
C ASP A 278 3.74 -13.64 -15.62
N ASP A 279 2.54 -14.10 -15.28
CA ASP A 279 1.31 -13.31 -15.44
C ASP A 279 1.39 -12.04 -14.58
N ILE A 280 1.83 -12.19 -13.32
CA ILE A 280 2.02 -11.06 -12.42
C ILE A 280 3.13 -10.13 -12.92
N LYS A 281 4.28 -10.65 -13.34
CA LYS A 281 5.38 -9.84 -13.90
C LYS A 281 4.92 -9.04 -15.13
N ARG A 282 4.12 -9.63 -16.03
CA ARG A 282 3.53 -8.91 -17.17
C ARG A 282 2.63 -7.76 -16.71
N GLY A 283 1.77 -8.01 -15.72
CA GLY A 283 0.92 -6.98 -15.14
C GLY A 283 1.71 -5.83 -14.51
N LEU A 284 2.76 -6.14 -13.74
CA LEU A 284 3.61 -5.15 -13.09
C LEU A 284 4.48 -4.34 -14.07
N ARG A 285 4.76 -4.86 -15.27
CA ARG A 285 5.54 -4.19 -16.32
C ARG A 285 4.72 -3.30 -17.25
N THR A 286 3.39 -3.34 -17.21
CA THR A 286 2.54 -2.76 -18.26
C THR A 286 2.54 -1.23 -18.26
N HIS A 287 2.47 -0.67 -19.49
CA HIS A 287 2.14 0.71 -19.79
C HIS A 287 0.80 0.81 -20.53
N TYR A 288 -0.04 -0.26 -20.41
CA TYR A 288 -1.35 -0.39 -21.06
C TYR A 288 -1.25 -0.54 -22.59
N GLU A 289 -0.28 -1.30 -23.06
CA GLU A 289 0.01 -1.53 -24.46
C GLU A 289 -1.23 -2.03 -25.22
N GLY A 290 -1.50 -1.41 -26.38
CA GLY A 290 -2.66 -1.72 -27.22
C GLY A 290 -4.00 -1.18 -26.73
N ARG A 291 -4.02 -0.43 -25.63
CA ARG A 291 -5.27 0.20 -25.11
C ARG A 291 -5.40 1.65 -25.58
N PRO A 292 -6.62 2.19 -25.69
CA PRO A 292 -6.83 3.61 -26.06
C PRO A 292 -6.18 4.62 -25.11
N TYR A 293 -5.84 4.19 -23.89
CA TYR A 293 -5.17 4.95 -22.84
C TYR A 293 -3.72 4.51 -22.62
N GLU A 294 -3.11 3.84 -23.59
CA GLU A 294 -1.69 3.46 -23.55
C GLU A 294 -0.79 4.67 -23.29
N VAL A 295 0.16 4.50 -22.41
CA VAL A 295 1.17 5.51 -22.11
C VAL A 295 2.35 5.34 -23.09
N LYS A 296 2.22 5.94 -24.28
CA LYS A 296 3.15 5.77 -25.41
C LYS A 296 4.57 6.28 -25.16
N LYS A 297 4.73 7.29 -24.33
CA LYS A 297 6.07 7.72 -23.87
C LYS A 297 6.36 6.98 -22.58
N ARG A 298 7.31 6.08 -22.61
CA ARG A 298 7.79 5.40 -21.41
C ARG A 298 8.17 6.45 -20.35
N HIS A 299 7.52 6.38 -19.20
CA HIS A 299 7.80 7.21 -18.03
C HIS A 299 7.72 8.72 -18.26
N PRO A 300 6.60 9.26 -18.74
CA PRO A 300 6.45 10.71 -18.90
C PRO A 300 6.55 11.40 -17.54
N LYS A 301 7.35 12.45 -17.43
CA LYS A 301 7.49 13.25 -16.21
C LYS A 301 6.19 13.96 -15.82
N LYS A 302 5.27 14.18 -16.75
CA LYS A 302 3.92 14.71 -16.53
C LYS A 302 2.97 14.03 -17.50
N ASN A 303 1.94 13.39 -16.94
CA ASN A 303 0.83 12.87 -17.73
C ASN A 303 -0.34 13.84 -17.64
N PRO A 304 -0.68 14.57 -18.74
CA PRO A 304 -1.76 15.57 -18.71
C PRO A 304 -3.14 14.96 -18.49
N LYS A 305 -3.30 13.64 -18.65
CA LYS A 305 -4.57 12.93 -18.48
C LYS A 305 -4.74 12.24 -17.13
N ILE A 306 -3.78 12.38 -16.23
CA ILE A 306 -3.79 11.72 -14.90
C ILE A 306 -3.89 10.18 -15.00
N ILE A 307 -3.57 9.60 -16.16
CA ILE A 307 -3.48 8.15 -16.35
C ILE A 307 -2.03 7.77 -16.18
N GLU A 308 -1.75 7.03 -15.12
CA GLU A 308 -0.41 6.54 -14.80
C GLU A 308 -0.36 5.03 -15.04
N PRO A 309 0.68 4.50 -15.67
CA PRO A 309 0.83 3.07 -15.87
C PRO A 309 1.14 2.36 -14.54
N ILE A 310 1.04 1.05 -14.51
CA ILE A 310 1.47 0.24 -13.36
C ILE A 310 3.00 0.31 -13.22
N CYS A 311 3.74 0.19 -14.33
CA CYS A 311 5.18 0.47 -14.37
C CYS A 311 5.42 1.97 -14.56
N ARG A 312 5.74 2.67 -13.50
CA ARG A 312 5.91 4.13 -13.49
C ARG A 312 7.36 4.55 -13.61
N HIS A 313 7.57 5.85 -13.92
CA HIS A 313 8.91 6.45 -13.85
C HIS A 313 9.47 6.53 -12.42
N THR A 314 8.62 6.39 -11.42
CA THR A 314 8.97 6.38 -10.01
C THR A 314 9.01 4.98 -9.39
N THR A 315 8.82 3.92 -10.20
CA THR A 315 8.92 2.55 -9.68
C THR A 315 10.37 2.27 -9.24
N LEU A 316 10.52 2.01 -7.95
CA LEU A 316 11.80 1.75 -7.29
C LEU A 316 12.13 0.27 -7.26
N GLN A 317 11.11 -0.55 -7.10
CA GLN A 317 11.21 -2.01 -7.00
C GLN A 317 9.95 -2.65 -7.54
N SER A 318 10.12 -3.77 -8.21
CA SER A 318 9.03 -4.70 -8.52
C SER A 318 9.35 -6.05 -7.90
N LEU A 319 8.36 -6.61 -7.20
CA LEU A 319 8.48 -7.88 -6.48
C LEU A 319 7.40 -8.85 -6.96
N VAL A 320 7.80 -10.11 -7.23
CA VAL A 320 6.88 -11.26 -7.28
C VAL A 320 7.39 -12.31 -6.32
N CYS A 321 6.55 -12.70 -5.36
CA CYS A 321 6.91 -13.66 -4.33
C CYS A 321 6.09 -14.94 -4.47
N GLU A 322 6.77 -16.06 -4.70
CA GLU A 322 6.22 -17.41 -4.70
C GLU A 322 6.40 -17.99 -3.29
N MET A 323 5.34 -17.94 -2.51
CA MET A 323 5.38 -18.45 -1.13
C MET A 323 5.58 -19.95 -1.12
N SER A 324 6.30 -20.48 -0.14
CA SER A 324 6.52 -21.91 0.09
C SER A 324 6.23 -22.26 1.55
N PRO A 325 5.70 -23.46 1.85
CA PRO A 325 5.60 -23.96 3.22
C PRO A 325 6.95 -24.03 3.93
N ASN A 326 8.03 -24.25 3.16
CA ASN A 326 9.40 -24.11 3.64
C ASN A 326 9.92 -22.70 3.31
N PRO A 327 10.08 -21.80 4.28
CA PRO A 327 10.52 -20.42 4.03
C PRO A 327 11.88 -20.31 3.31
N ARG A 328 12.73 -21.33 3.40
CA ARG A 328 14.01 -21.37 2.66
C ARG A 328 13.85 -21.59 1.16
N GLU A 329 12.70 -22.12 0.74
CA GLU A 329 12.36 -22.39 -0.66
C GLU A 329 11.49 -21.27 -1.28
N THR A 330 10.98 -20.34 -0.47
CA THR A 330 10.26 -19.16 -0.97
C THR A 330 11.12 -18.41 -1.95
N VAL A 331 10.58 -18.16 -3.14
CA VAL A 331 11.28 -17.47 -4.24
C VAL A 331 10.76 -16.05 -4.35
N MET A 332 11.69 -15.10 -4.34
CA MET A 332 11.42 -13.69 -4.61
C MET A 332 12.07 -13.28 -5.93
N HIS A 333 11.25 -12.91 -6.89
CA HIS A 333 11.71 -12.25 -8.12
C HIS A 333 11.69 -10.74 -7.85
N LEU A 334 12.85 -10.11 -7.84
CA LEU A 334 13.01 -8.69 -7.55
C LEU A 334 13.69 -7.95 -8.69
N THR A 335 13.19 -6.74 -8.99
CA THR A 335 13.97 -5.72 -9.70
C THR A 335 14.28 -4.59 -8.73
N VAL A 336 15.47 -4.01 -8.82
CA VAL A 336 15.75 -2.69 -8.25
C VAL A 336 15.68 -1.70 -9.40
N GLY A 337 14.59 -0.93 -9.47
CA GLY A 337 14.22 -0.09 -10.60
C GLY A 337 12.97 -0.58 -11.33
N ARG A 338 12.72 0.00 -12.50
CA ARG A 338 11.51 -0.23 -13.30
C ARG A 338 11.52 -1.62 -13.93
N PRO A 339 10.48 -2.45 -13.73
CA PRO A 339 10.47 -3.82 -14.25
C PRO A 339 10.41 -3.91 -15.78
N CYS A 340 10.08 -2.84 -16.49
CA CYS A 340 10.15 -2.79 -17.96
C CYS A 340 11.57 -2.56 -18.50
N GLU A 341 12.50 -2.13 -17.66
CA GLU A 341 13.90 -1.81 -18.04
C GLU A 341 14.91 -2.74 -17.37
N VAL A 342 14.55 -3.31 -16.21
CA VAL A 342 15.42 -4.17 -15.41
C VAL A 342 14.82 -5.58 -15.34
N GLU A 343 15.62 -6.59 -15.56
CA GLU A 343 15.22 -7.98 -15.41
C GLU A 343 15.08 -8.35 -13.93
N TYR A 344 14.20 -9.31 -13.64
CA TYR A 344 14.01 -9.83 -12.30
C TYR A 344 15.17 -10.75 -11.91
N GLY A 345 15.90 -10.38 -10.85
CA GLY A 345 16.77 -11.30 -10.13
C GLY A 345 15.93 -12.32 -9.34
N VAL A 346 16.49 -13.48 -9.08
CA VAL A 346 15.83 -14.57 -8.34
C VAL A 346 16.55 -14.77 -7.01
N TYR A 347 15.82 -14.57 -5.93
CA TYR A 347 16.35 -14.57 -4.57
C TYR A 347 15.62 -15.57 -3.68
N ARG A 348 16.31 -16.07 -2.67
CA ARG A 348 15.77 -16.91 -1.59
C ARG A 348 16.32 -16.39 -0.27
N PRO A 349 15.66 -15.42 0.38
CA PRO A 349 16.22 -14.73 1.55
C PRO A 349 16.71 -15.67 2.65
N PHE A 350 15.92 -16.70 2.98
CA PHE A 350 16.30 -17.70 3.97
C PHE A 350 16.93 -18.97 3.38
N GLY A 351 17.02 -19.03 2.04
CA GLY A 351 17.76 -20.06 1.29
C GLY A 351 19.20 -19.68 0.94
N GLY A 352 19.68 -18.52 1.40
CA GLY A 352 21.06 -18.07 1.21
C GLY A 352 21.33 -17.35 -0.11
N VAL A 353 20.29 -16.96 -0.87
CA VAL A 353 20.43 -16.18 -2.11
C VAL A 353 19.77 -14.80 -1.88
N LEU A 354 20.60 -13.77 -1.76
CA LEU A 354 20.19 -12.41 -1.40
C LEU A 354 20.62 -11.39 -2.47
N PRO A 355 19.92 -10.23 -2.55
CA PRO A 355 20.41 -9.09 -3.35
C PRO A 355 21.79 -8.61 -2.88
N ASP A 356 22.61 -8.14 -3.81
CA ASP A 356 24.01 -7.72 -3.56
C ASP A 356 24.13 -6.55 -2.57
N ASP A 357 23.10 -5.70 -2.49
CA ASP A 357 23.04 -4.56 -1.58
C ASP A 357 22.47 -4.88 -0.19
N THR A 358 22.30 -6.18 0.13
CA THR A 358 21.77 -6.59 1.42
C THR A 358 22.77 -6.32 2.53
N VAL A 359 22.35 -5.61 3.56
CA VAL A 359 23.13 -5.36 4.78
C VAL A 359 22.66 -6.26 5.91
N PHE A 360 23.56 -6.60 6.84
CA PHE A 360 23.34 -7.61 7.87
C PHE A 360 23.62 -7.09 9.27
N GLY A 361 22.95 -7.69 10.24
CA GLY A 361 23.29 -7.56 11.66
C GLY A 361 23.16 -6.14 12.18
N GLU A 362 24.22 -5.64 12.85
CA GLU A 362 24.24 -4.35 13.54
C GLU A 362 23.99 -3.16 12.59
N GLU A 363 24.51 -3.21 11.38
CA GLU A 363 24.26 -2.17 10.39
C GLU A 363 22.77 -2.10 9.98
N ALA A 364 22.14 -3.26 9.82
CA ALA A 364 20.70 -3.34 9.54
C ALA A 364 19.89 -2.82 10.73
N VAL A 365 20.25 -3.21 11.96
CA VAL A 365 19.61 -2.70 13.18
C VAL A 365 19.81 -1.19 13.32
N SER A 366 21.01 -0.68 13.06
CA SER A 366 21.29 0.77 13.09
C SER A 366 20.41 1.56 12.11
N ARG A 367 20.09 1.00 10.94
CA ARG A 367 19.15 1.60 9.99
C ARG A 367 17.72 1.64 10.52
N LEU A 368 17.34 0.62 11.28
CA LEU A 368 16.04 0.57 11.96
C LEU A 368 15.93 1.54 13.13
N VAL A 369 17.04 1.86 13.78
CA VAL A 369 17.08 2.76 14.93
C VAL A 369 16.54 4.16 14.59
N ASN A 370 16.64 4.60 13.35
CA ASN A 370 16.00 5.84 12.89
C ASN A 370 14.46 5.72 12.80
N HIS A 371 13.93 4.50 12.83
CA HIS A 371 12.52 4.16 13.02
C HIS A 371 12.26 3.65 14.43
N GLU A 372 13.14 3.96 15.38
CA GLU A 372 13.00 3.47 16.75
C GLU A 372 11.59 3.69 17.27
N LEU A 373 11.01 2.58 17.62
CA LEU A 373 9.86 2.54 18.46
C LEU A 373 10.33 2.87 19.87
N PRO A 374 9.87 3.98 20.45
CA PRO A 374 10.31 4.33 21.78
C PRO A 374 10.00 3.19 22.76
N PRO A 375 10.89 2.92 23.73
CA PRO A 375 10.56 2.08 24.85
C PRO A 375 9.24 2.56 25.45
N SER A 376 8.38 1.63 25.90
CA SER A 376 7.11 1.96 26.57
C SER A 376 6.01 2.62 25.71
N GLY A 377 5.88 2.28 24.44
CA GLY A 377 4.71 2.68 23.63
C GLY A 377 4.66 4.16 23.22
N LYS A 378 5.71 4.93 23.40
CA LYS A 378 5.84 6.27 22.84
C LYS A 378 6.47 6.17 21.45
N TRP A 379 5.81 6.71 20.45
CA TRP A 379 6.29 6.73 19.07
C TRP A 379 6.95 8.06 18.76
N ARG A 380 8.06 8.06 18.04
CA ARG A 380 8.67 9.31 17.56
C ARG A 380 7.71 10.03 16.62
N LYS A 381 7.76 11.36 16.68
CA LYS A 381 6.96 12.27 15.85
C LYS A 381 7.33 12.16 14.38
#